data_b3e9e75edcf4b69838911ab2db02b615
#
_entry.id   b3e9e75edcf4b69838911ab2db02b615
#
_cell.length_a   1.000
_cell.length_b   1.000
_cell.length_c   1.000
_cell.angle_alpha   90.00
_cell.angle_beta   90.00
_cell.angle_gamma   90.00
#
_symmetry.space_group_name_H-M   'P 1'
#
loop_
_entity.id
_entity.type
_entity.pdbx_description
1 polymer ?
#
loop_
_entity_poly.entity_id
_entity_poly.type
_entity_poly.pdbx_seq_one_letter_code
_entity_poly.pdbx_strand_id
1 'polypeptide(L)'
;MTPSATSVGTSDFVSNHDSETSRNKHGPELQNKTPLQAMSHGGVALGGMSKHLGFQLHRQWQLNHMAAAFRHWHREGYVEGMSGHVPVRDPEFPNAFWTNPLGRHFGLLKVGDMILVDLDGSVISGNRSAPPSTAGFLIHASVHKARPDAHAVCHCYSVYGKAWSVFGRRLDMLTQDVCKFRGDAHAVYDSYGGLVLGSEESDRIASVLGLNGKGCILRNHGILTVGETVDEPAFLFTSTYGTNMSGSAVGRGDIARR
;
A
#
# COMPACT_ATOMS: atom_id res chain seq x y z
N MET A 1 -58.63 -2.12 40.98
CA MET A 1 -57.64 -1.10 41.39
C MET A 1 -56.46 -1.27 40.53
N THR A 2 -56.35 -0.49 39.51
CA THR A 2 -55.18 -0.47 38.56
C THR A 2 -54.35 0.75 38.94
N PRO A 3 -53.01 0.63 39.02
CA PRO A 3 -52.15 1.80 39.22
C PRO A 3 -51.86 2.47 37.89
N SER A 4 -51.90 3.78 37.94
CA SER A 4 -51.66 4.79 36.93
C SER A 4 -50.23 4.75 36.36
N ALA A 5 -50.10 4.86 35.04
CA ALA A 5 -48.84 5.03 34.33
C ALA A 5 -48.38 6.49 34.39
N THR A 6 -47.21 6.72 34.93
CA THR A 6 -46.56 8.03 34.95
C THR A 6 -45.77 8.22 33.63
N SER A 7 -46.09 9.28 32.89
CA SER A 7 -45.41 9.69 31.66
C SER A 7 -44.01 10.25 32.00
N VAL A 8 -42.98 9.69 31.38
CA VAL A 8 -41.61 10.23 31.38
C VAL A 8 -41.44 11.14 30.16
N GLY A 9 -41.13 12.39 30.43
CA GLY A 9 -40.95 13.42 29.43
C GLY A 9 -39.72 13.16 28.53
N THR A 10 -39.93 13.43 27.26
CA THR A 10 -38.87 13.49 26.24
C THR A 10 -38.03 14.76 26.46
N SER A 11 -36.80 14.61 26.86
CA SER A 11 -35.84 15.70 26.86
C SER A 11 -35.15 15.80 25.49
N ASP A 12 -35.30 16.98 24.91
CA ASP A 12 -34.70 17.39 23.64
C ASP A 12 -33.17 17.28 23.68
N PHE A 13 -32.62 16.42 22.82
CA PHE A 13 -31.19 16.43 22.50
C PHE A 13 -30.91 17.59 21.53
N VAL A 14 -30.45 18.69 22.07
CA VAL A 14 -29.87 19.77 21.28
C VAL A 14 -28.52 19.30 20.75
N SER A 15 -28.42 19.12 19.43
CA SER A 15 -27.14 18.85 18.73
C SER A 15 -26.34 20.14 18.63
N ASN A 16 -25.40 20.34 19.53
CA ASN A 16 -24.33 21.31 19.33
C ASN A 16 -23.31 20.75 18.37
N HIS A 17 -23.37 21.19 17.12
CA HIS A 17 -22.26 21.08 16.17
C HIS A 17 -21.24 22.18 16.50
N ASP A 18 -20.38 21.92 17.47
CA ASP A 18 -19.15 22.69 17.65
C ASP A 18 -18.10 22.13 16.70
N SER A 19 -17.74 22.96 15.72
CA SER A 19 -16.57 22.76 14.86
C SER A 19 -15.31 22.95 15.69
N GLU A 20 -14.92 21.92 16.45
CA GLU A 20 -13.58 21.85 17.05
C GLU A 20 -12.55 21.51 15.96
N THR A 21 -11.88 22.55 15.49
CA THR A 21 -10.57 22.42 14.88
C THR A 21 -9.69 21.63 15.84
N SER A 22 -9.35 20.40 15.43
CA SER A 22 -8.43 19.52 16.15
C SER A 22 -7.09 20.21 16.34
N ARG A 23 -6.91 20.96 17.42
CA ARG A 23 -5.61 21.48 17.86
C ARG A 23 -4.78 20.27 18.30
N ASN A 24 -3.65 20.07 17.62
CA ASN A 24 -2.62 19.11 18.00
C ASN A 24 -2.31 19.23 19.50
N LYS A 25 -2.76 18.25 20.29
CA LYS A 25 -2.50 18.17 21.75
C LYS A 25 -1.09 17.61 22.06
N HIS A 26 -0.16 17.71 21.14
CA HIS A 26 1.23 17.39 21.43
C HIS A 26 1.90 18.62 22.02
N GLY A 27 2.42 18.49 23.25
CA GLY A 27 3.11 19.56 23.93
C GLY A 27 4.32 20.09 23.13
N PRO A 28 4.80 21.32 23.43
CA PRO A 28 5.83 22.00 22.64
C PRO A 28 7.15 21.22 22.50
N GLU A 29 7.43 20.24 23.35
CA GLU A 29 8.62 19.39 23.24
C GLU A 29 8.60 18.40 22.07
N LEU A 30 7.44 18.06 21.51
CA LEU A 30 7.34 17.12 20.38
C LEU A 30 7.42 17.82 19.01
N GLN A 31 7.20 19.13 18.94
CA GLN A 31 7.16 19.89 17.69
C GLN A 31 8.50 19.94 16.94
N ASN A 32 9.63 19.76 17.66
CA ASN A 32 10.97 19.81 17.07
C ASN A 32 11.64 18.44 16.92
N LYS A 33 10.93 17.35 17.24
CA LYS A 33 11.47 15.99 17.13
C LYS A 33 11.07 15.33 15.81
N THR A 34 12.00 14.60 15.21
CA THR A 34 11.63 13.68 14.12
C THR A 34 10.68 12.60 14.66
N PRO A 35 9.86 11.93 13.80
CA PRO A 35 8.99 10.84 14.25
C PRO A 35 9.74 9.77 15.06
N LEU A 36 10.95 9.39 14.63
CA LEU A 36 11.77 8.41 15.35
C LEU A 36 12.23 8.90 16.71
N GLN A 37 12.62 10.18 16.83
CA GLN A 37 12.96 10.79 18.10
C GLN A 37 11.75 10.90 19.05
N ALA A 38 10.56 11.18 18.50
CA ALA A 38 9.34 11.23 19.28
C ALA A 38 8.92 9.84 19.83
N MET A 39 9.20 8.78 19.09
CA MET A 39 8.90 7.39 19.49
C MET A 39 10.00 6.78 20.37
N SER A 40 11.21 7.31 20.34
CA SER A 40 12.34 6.81 21.14
C SER A 40 12.28 7.37 22.56
N HIS A 41 12.31 6.49 23.56
CA HIS A 41 12.42 6.86 24.96
C HIS A 41 13.88 6.85 25.41
N GLY A 42 14.30 7.89 26.14
CA GLY A 42 15.69 8.04 26.56
C GLY A 42 16.61 8.73 25.55
N GLY A 43 17.91 8.58 25.69
CA GLY A 43 18.92 9.30 24.92
C GLY A 43 19.27 8.69 23.56
N VAL A 44 18.74 7.52 23.22
CA VAL A 44 19.05 6.81 21.97
C VAL A 44 17.85 6.86 21.05
N ALA A 45 18.05 7.41 19.83
CA ALA A 45 17.06 7.39 18.77
C ALA A 45 17.46 6.39 17.70
N LEU A 46 16.47 5.73 17.08
CA LEU A 46 16.69 4.86 15.94
C LEU A 46 17.25 5.66 14.75
N GLY A 47 18.17 5.04 14.00
CA GLY A 47 18.90 5.71 12.93
C GLY A 47 18.08 6.09 11.69
N GLY A 48 16.84 5.62 11.56
CA GLY A 48 16.04 5.84 10.36
C GLY A 48 16.55 5.05 9.16
N MET A 49 16.16 5.54 7.97
CA MET A 49 16.53 4.90 6.70
C MET A 49 18.03 5.06 6.41
N SER A 50 18.66 4.01 5.94
CA SER A 50 20.10 4.02 5.57
C SER A 50 20.36 5.02 4.46
N LYS A 51 21.39 5.87 4.65
CA LYS A 51 21.93 6.73 3.60
C LYS A 51 23.06 5.99 2.89
N HIS A 52 22.95 5.84 1.59
CA HIS A 52 23.92 5.12 0.79
C HIS A 52 24.91 6.06 0.11
N LEU A 53 26.19 5.72 0.17
CA LEU A 53 27.27 6.43 -0.52
C LEU A 53 27.38 5.93 -1.96
N GLY A 54 26.52 6.45 -2.84
CA GLY A 54 26.53 6.15 -4.26
C GLY A 54 25.46 5.15 -4.73
N PHE A 55 25.21 5.19 -6.02
CA PHE A 55 24.10 4.46 -6.66
C PHE A 55 24.27 2.94 -6.59
N GLN A 56 25.48 2.44 -6.69
CA GLN A 56 25.75 1.00 -6.65
C GLN A 56 25.34 0.37 -5.30
N LEU A 57 25.74 0.98 -4.19
CA LEU A 57 25.38 0.49 -2.85
C LEU A 57 23.87 0.64 -2.59
N HIS A 58 23.27 1.74 -3.04
CA HIS A 58 21.83 1.94 -2.95
C HIS A 58 21.06 0.88 -3.75
N ARG A 59 21.45 0.62 -5.00
CA ARG A 59 20.87 -0.43 -5.84
C ARG A 59 20.98 -1.81 -5.19
N GLN A 60 22.15 -2.15 -4.67
CA GLN A 60 22.34 -3.43 -3.98
C GLN A 60 21.43 -3.55 -2.75
N TRP A 61 21.29 -2.48 -1.97
CA TRP A 61 20.38 -2.43 -0.84
C TRP A 61 18.93 -2.65 -1.29
N GLN A 62 18.46 -1.90 -2.29
CA GLN A 62 17.09 -2.05 -2.84
C GLN A 62 16.83 -3.49 -3.31
N LEU A 63 17.73 -4.09 -4.06
CA LEU A 63 17.56 -5.46 -4.57
C LEU A 63 17.52 -6.51 -3.45
N ASN A 64 18.32 -6.32 -2.40
CA ASN A 64 18.26 -7.18 -1.21
C ASN A 64 16.90 -7.07 -0.51
N HIS A 65 16.39 -5.85 -0.35
CA HIS A 65 15.10 -5.57 0.29
C HIS A 65 13.92 -6.06 -0.57
N MET A 66 13.98 -5.94 -1.89
CA MET A 66 13.01 -6.57 -2.80
C MET A 66 12.94 -8.08 -2.58
N ALA A 67 14.09 -8.76 -2.58
CA ALA A 67 14.12 -10.21 -2.33
C ALA A 67 13.59 -10.58 -0.93
N ALA A 68 13.85 -9.75 0.08
CA ALA A 68 13.34 -9.93 1.43
C ALA A 68 11.82 -9.73 1.49
N ALA A 69 11.28 -8.70 0.84
CA ALA A 69 9.85 -8.42 0.76
C ALA A 69 9.09 -9.60 0.12
N PHE A 70 9.56 -10.14 -0.99
CA PHE A 70 8.95 -11.30 -1.63
C PHE A 70 8.96 -12.55 -0.74
N ARG A 71 10.07 -12.81 -0.03
CA ARG A 71 10.14 -13.95 0.91
C ARG A 71 9.24 -13.75 2.12
N HIS A 72 9.10 -12.51 2.59
CA HIS A 72 8.14 -12.18 3.63
C HIS A 72 6.72 -12.47 3.16
N TRP A 73 6.33 -11.98 2.00
CA TRP A 73 5.01 -12.22 1.42
C TRP A 73 4.73 -13.71 1.17
N HIS A 74 5.75 -14.47 0.77
CA HIS A 74 5.60 -15.93 0.69
C HIS A 74 5.27 -16.56 2.06
N ARG A 75 5.93 -16.14 3.15
CA ARG A 75 5.63 -16.63 4.49
C ARG A 75 4.25 -16.24 4.97
N GLU A 76 3.77 -15.06 4.58
CA GLU A 76 2.41 -14.58 4.88
C GLU A 76 1.33 -15.22 4.00
N GLY A 77 1.71 -16.06 3.03
CA GLY A 77 0.78 -16.70 2.11
C GLY A 77 0.25 -15.80 0.99
N TYR A 78 0.91 -14.65 0.72
CA TYR A 78 0.51 -13.73 -0.36
C TYR A 78 1.08 -14.20 -1.69
N VAL A 79 0.86 -15.44 -2.02
CA VAL A 79 1.29 -16.07 -3.27
C VAL A 79 0.07 -16.62 -4.00
N GLU A 80 -0.16 -16.12 -5.19
CA GLU A 80 -1.26 -16.58 -6.03
C GLU A 80 -0.78 -16.74 -7.47
N GLY A 81 -0.40 -17.96 -7.80
CA GLY A 81 0.15 -18.29 -9.11
C GLY A 81 1.39 -17.47 -9.44
N MET A 82 1.32 -16.72 -10.53
CA MET A 82 2.39 -15.84 -11.02
C MET A 82 2.13 -14.36 -10.73
N SER A 83 1.12 -14.05 -9.94
CA SER A 83 0.64 -12.70 -9.73
C SER A 83 1.37 -12.00 -8.59
N GLY A 84 1.55 -10.70 -8.75
CA GLY A 84 2.21 -9.84 -7.77
C GLY A 84 3.57 -9.32 -8.23
N HIS A 85 3.81 -8.03 -7.94
CA HIS A 85 4.98 -7.30 -8.43
C HIS A 85 5.43 -6.26 -7.40
N VAL A 86 6.73 -6.00 -7.38
CA VAL A 86 7.33 -4.92 -6.60
C VAL A 86 8.31 -4.16 -7.49
N PRO A 87 7.85 -3.34 -8.42
CA PRO A 87 8.74 -2.44 -9.14
C PRO A 87 9.34 -1.38 -8.22
N VAL A 88 10.65 -1.18 -8.36
CA VAL A 88 11.43 -0.21 -7.60
C VAL A 88 12.26 0.62 -8.57
N ARG A 89 12.12 1.94 -8.51
CA ARG A 89 12.89 2.88 -9.34
C ARG A 89 14.38 2.72 -9.09
N ASP A 90 15.16 2.63 -10.16
CA ASP A 90 16.61 2.60 -10.05
C ASP A 90 17.15 3.93 -9.49
N PRO A 91 18.09 3.92 -8.55
CA PRO A 91 18.58 5.15 -7.92
C PRO A 91 19.39 6.05 -8.85
N GLU A 92 19.95 5.49 -9.94
CA GLU A 92 20.77 6.20 -10.93
C GLU A 92 19.96 6.57 -12.17
N PHE A 93 19.06 5.67 -12.59
CA PHE A 93 18.25 5.81 -13.80
C PHE A 93 16.77 6.00 -13.46
N PRO A 94 16.27 7.25 -13.32
CA PRO A 94 14.93 7.54 -12.79
C PRO A 94 13.79 7.00 -13.68
N ASN A 95 14.07 6.68 -14.93
CA ASN A 95 13.10 6.09 -15.87
C ASN A 95 13.29 4.58 -16.06
N ALA A 96 14.03 3.93 -15.14
CA ALA A 96 14.22 2.49 -15.14
C ALA A 96 13.80 1.90 -13.79
N PHE A 97 13.25 0.69 -13.82
CA PHE A 97 12.65 0.04 -12.65
C PHE A 97 13.12 -1.40 -12.53
N TRP A 98 13.59 -1.76 -11.35
CA TRP A 98 13.82 -3.14 -10.99
C TRP A 98 12.50 -3.83 -10.68
N THR A 99 12.26 -5.01 -11.24
CA THR A 99 11.07 -5.81 -10.99
C THR A 99 11.40 -7.30 -10.93
N ASN A 100 10.48 -8.09 -10.39
CA ASN A 100 10.59 -9.54 -10.41
C ASN A 100 10.23 -10.11 -11.79
N PRO A 101 10.84 -11.25 -12.18
CA PRO A 101 10.46 -11.96 -13.39
C PRO A 101 9.07 -12.58 -13.27
N LEU A 102 8.37 -12.68 -14.39
CA LEU A 102 7.13 -13.43 -14.50
C LEU A 102 7.37 -14.92 -14.22
N GLY A 103 6.47 -15.56 -13.50
CA GLY A 103 6.48 -17.02 -13.29
C GLY A 103 7.43 -17.53 -12.22
N ARG A 104 8.19 -16.65 -11.56
CA ARG A 104 9.06 -17.07 -10.45
C ARG A 104 8.34 -16.97 -9.13
N HIS A 105 8.29 -18.10 -8.41
CA HIS A 105 7.66 -18.17 -7.09
C HIS A 105 8.38 -17.26 -6.07
N PHE A 106 7.64 -16.50 -5.27
CA PHE A 106 8.16 -15.47 -4.36
C PHE A 106 9.18 -16.02 -3.35
N GLY A 107 8.94 -17.18 -2.78
CA GLY A 107 9.86 -17.82 -1.84
C GLY A 107 11.21 -18.21 -2.45
N LEU A 108 11.31 -18.28 -3.78
CA LEU A 108 12.52 -18.65 -4.51
C LEU A 108 13.26 -17.47 -5.12
N LEU A 109 12.68 -16.26 -5.07
CA LEU A 109 13.31 -15.07 -5.63
C LEU A 109 14.59 -14.69 -4.91
N LYS A 110 15.61 -14.38 -5.71
CA LYS A 110 16.95 -13.92 -5.29
C LYS A 110 17.23 -12.57 -5.95
N VAL A 111 18.22 -11.87 -5.43
CA VAL A 111 18.72 -10.61 -6.00
C VAL A 111 19.07 -10.74 -7.49
N GLY A 112 19.76 -11.83 -7.86
CA GLY A 112 20.16 -12.08 -9.25
C GLY A 112 19.03 -12.46 -10.20
N ASP A 113 17.80 -12.64 -9.70
CA ASP A 113 16.63 -12.91 -10.55
C ASP A 113 15.96 -11.62 -11.04
N MET A 114 16.26 -10.48 -10.41
CA MET A 114 15.59 -9.20 -10.71
C MET A 114 15.96 -8.69 -12.10
N ILE A 115 14.98 -8.06 -12.74
CA ILE A 115 15.05 -7.52 -14.10
C ILE A 115 14.99 -6.00 -14.01
N LEU A 116 15.84 -5.28 -14.74
CA LEU A 116 15.72 -3.84 -14.93
C LEU A 116 15.01 -3.57 -16.26
N VAL A 117 13.89 -2.86 -16.19
CA VAL A 117 13.07 -2.48 -17.34
C VAL A 117 13.00 -0.97 -17.47
N ASP A 118 12.88 -0.46 -18.70
CA ASP A 118 12.58 0.94 -18.98
C ASP A 118 11.06 1.24 -18.91
N LEU A 119 10.67 2.48 -19.22
CA LEU A 119 9.26 2.89 -19.23
C LEU A 119 8.39 2.22 -20.29
N ASP A 120 9.02 1.63 -21.31
CA ASP A 120 8.34 0.89 -22.37
C ASP A 120 8.22 -0.60 -22.07
N GLY A 121 8.77 -1.05 -20.93
CA GLY A 121 8.79 -2.45 -20.51
C GLY A 121 9.91 -3.28 -21.13
N SER A 122 10.82 -2.65 -21.84
CA SER A 122 11.97 -3.33 -22.43
C SER A 122 13.00 -3.69 -21.35
N VAL A 123 13.50 -4.91 -21.38
CA VAL A 123 14.55 -5.36 -20.44
C VAL A 123 15.89 -4.77 -20.85
N ILE A 124 16.39 -3.82 -20.06
CA ILE A 124 17.63 -3.12 -20.32
C ILE A 124 18.83 -3.67 -19.54
N SER A 125 18.58 -4.31 -18.37
CA SER A 125 19.65 -4.93 -17.56
C SER A 125 19.09 -5.98 -16.60
N GLY A 126 19.94 -6.54 -15.75
CA GLY A 126 19.57 -7.58 -14.78
C GLY A 126 19.45 -8.95 -15.44
N ASN A 127 18.54 -9.77 -14.94
CA ASN A 127 18.29 -11.11 -15.48
C ASN A 127 17.52 -11.03 -16.82
N ARG A 128 18.18 -11.33 -17.91
CA ARG A 128 17.60 -11.35 -19.26
C ARG A 128 17.02 -12.70 -19.68
N SER A 129 17.07 -13.71 -18.81
CA SER A 129 16.61 -15.06 -19.14
C SER A 129 15.10 -15.28 -18.86
N ALA A 130 14.42 -14.29 -18.28
CA ALA A 130 12.99 -14.35 -17.97
C ALA A 130 12.30 -13.02 -18.30
N PRO A 131 11.05 -13.03 -18.77
CA PRO A 131 10.33 -11.82 -19.12
C PRO A 131 9.75 -11.12 -17.87
N PRO A 132 9.55 -9.79 -17.93
CA PRO A 132 8.69 -9.09 -16.97
C PRO A 132 7.21 -9.44 -17.21
N SER A 133 6.35 -9.13 -16.22
CA SER A 133 4.89 -9.21 -16.41
C SER A 133 4.40 -7.96 -17.13
N THR A 134 3.88 -8.10 -18.35
CA THR A 134 3.37 -6.96 -19.14
C THR A 134 2.20 -6.26 -18.44
N ALA A 135 1.21 -7.00 -17.96
CA ALA A 135 0.04 -6.43 -17.30
C ALA A 135 0.41 -5.70 -15.99
N GLY A 136 1.27 -6.32 -15.19
CA GLY A 136 1.79 -5.67 -13.98
C GLY A 136 2.60 -4.43 -14.31
N PHE A 137 3.48 -4.52 -15.31
CA PHE A 137 4.32 -3.40 -15.71
C PHE A 137 3.51 -2.15 -16.08
N LEU A 138 2.45 -2.27 -16.87
CA LEU A 138 1.64 -1.13 -17.31
C LEU A 138 1.06 -0.32 -16.14
N ILE A 139 0.49 -0.99 -15.14
CA ILE A 139 -0.04 -0.32 -13.94
C ILE A 139 1.09 0.43 -13.22
N HIS A 140 2.20 -0.24 -13.02
CA HIS A 140 3.33 0.33 -12.28
C HIS A 140 4.00 1.49 -13.02
N ALA A 141 4.18 1.37 -14.34
CA ALA A 141 4.75 2.43 -15.17
C ALA A 141 3.91 3.71 -15.11
N SER A 142 2.57 3.60 -15.22
CA SER A 142 1.67 4.75 -15.09
C SER A 142 1.73 5.39 -13.71
N VAL A 143 1.78 4.60 -12.63
CA VAL A 143 1.94 5.13 -11.26
C VAL A 143 3.29 5.83 -11.10
N HIS A 144 4.38 5.21 -11.51
CA HIS A 144 5.72 5.83 -11.41
C HIS A 144 5.85 7.10 -12.25
N LYS A 145 5.17 7.17 -13.40
CA LYS A 145 5.13 8.36 -14.25
C LYS A 145 4.34 9.50 -13.59
N ALA A 146 3.20 9.19 -12.98
CA ALA A 146 2.34 10.16 -12.31
C ALA A 146 2.89 10.58 -10.92
N ARG A 147 3.72 9.74 -10.28
CA ARG A 147 4.25 9.91 -8.92
C ARG A 147 5.77 9.80 -8.91
N PRO A 148 6.49 10.88 -9.23
CA PRO A 148 7.96 10.88 -9.16
C PRO A 148 8.52 10.61 -7.76
N ASP A 149 7.76 10.90 -6.72
CA ASP A 149 8.06 10.62 -5.31
C ASP A 149 7.87 9.14 -4.93
N ALA A 150 7.06 8.38 -5.69
CA ALA A 150 6.88 6.96 -5.47
C ALA A 150 8.06 6.18 -6.05
N HIS A 151 9.03 5.81 -5.18
CA HIS A 151 10.19 5.01 -5.59
C HIS A 151 9.87 3.53 -5.70
N ALA A 152 8.90 3.03 -4.94
CA ALA A 152 8.45 1.65 -5.03
C ALA A 152 6.91 1.55 -5.06
N VAL A 153 6.43 0.60 -5.85
CA VAL A 153 5.00 0.29 -5.97
C VAL A 153 4.83 -1.21 -5.76
N CYS A 154 3.97 -1.57 -4.82
CA CYS A 154 3.67 -2.96 -4.50
C CYS A 154 2.27 -3.33 -4.94
N HIS A 155 2.15 -4.45 -5.63
CA HIS A 155 0.87 -5.08 -5.92
C HIS A 155 0.99 -6.57 -5.67
N CYS A 156 0.12 -7.10 -4.82
CA CYS A 156 0.10 -8.49 -4.44
C CYS A 156 -1.32 -8.94 -4.08
N TYR A 157 -1.50 -10.23 -3.87
CA TYR A 157 -2.78 -10.82 -3.52
C TYR A 157 -2.73 -11.44 -2.13
N SER A 158 -3.43 -10.80 -1.19
CA SER A 158 -3.82 -11.43 0.07
C SER A 158 -5.28 -11.87 -0.02
N VAL A 159 -5.64 -12.93 0.69
CA VAL A 159 -7.03 -13.41 0.74
C VAL A 159 -7.99 -12.28 1.18
N TYR A 160 -7.60 -11.54 2.21
CA TYR A 160 -8.40 -10.45 2.74
C TYR A 160 -8.47 -9.24 1.81
N GLY A 161 -7.35 -8.86 1.20
CA GLY A 161 -7.30 -7.76 0.24
C GLY A 161 -8.17 -8.01 -0.98
N LYS A 162 -8.16 -9.23 -1.53
CA LYS A 162 -9.04 -9.64 -2.62
C LYS A 162 -10.51 -9.62 -2.19
N ALA A 163 -10.83 -10.23 -1.06
CA ALA A 163 -12.19 -10.25 -0.54
C ALA A 163 -12.76 -8.83 -0.34
N TRP A 164 -11.93 -7.91 0.17
CA TRP A 164 -12.35 -6.52 0.35
C TRP A 164 -12.49 -5.77 -0.96
N SER A 165 -11.64 -6.04 -1.93
CA SER A 165 -11.68 -5.36 -3.23
C SER A 165 -13.01 -5.53 -3.97
N VAL A 166 -13.73 -6.63 -3.70
CA VAL A 166 -15.07 -6.89 -4.28
C VAL A 166 -16.08 -5.82 -3.89
N PHE A 167 -15.96 -5.22 -2.71
CA PHE A 167 -16.88 -4.19 -2.24
C PHE A 167 -16.66 -2.82 -2.90
N GLY A 168 -15.49 -2.56 -3.51
CA GLY A 168 -15.17 -1.30 -4.15
C GLY A 168 -15.32 -0.09 -3.22
N ARG A 169 -14.98 -0.23 -1.93
CA ARG A 169 -15.12 0.83 -0.93
C ARG A 169 -13.85 1.03 -0.11
N ARG A 170 -13.69 2.21 0.46
CA ARG A 170 -12.58 2.53 1.37
C ARG A 170 -12.61 1.65 2.61
N LEU A 171 -11.44 1.49 3.25
CA LEU A 171 -11.33 0.86 4.56
C LEU A 171 -11.97 1.74 5.64
N ASP A 172 -12.65 1.12 6.58
CA ASP A 172 -13.12 1.79 7.79
C ASP A 172 -11.94 1.99 8.75
N MET A 173 -11.80 3.19 9.32
CA MET A 173 -10.68 3.57 10.18
C MET A 173 -10.82 2.97 11.59
N LEU A 174 -10.84 1.64 11.70
CA LEU A 174 -11.14 0.91 12.93
C LEU A 174 -9.90 0.50 13.73
N THR A 175 -8.73 0.44 13.10
CA THR A 175 -7.47 0.08 13.77
C THR A 175 -6.40 1.12 13.50
N GLN A 176 -5.40 1.21 14.37
CA GLN A 176 -4.27 2.11 14.20
C GLN A 176 -3.55 1.90 12.86
N ASP A 177 -3.44 0.65 12.42
CA ASP A 177 -2.77 0.33 11.15
C ASP A 177 -3.54 0.85 9.95
N VAL A 178 -4.87 0.73 9.94
CA VAL A 178 -5.71 1.27 8.88
C VAL A 178 -5.70 2.80 8.88
N CYS A 179 -5.57 3.44 10.03
CA CYS A 179 -5.54 4.90 10.14
C CYS A 179 -4.36 5.55 9.41
N LYS A 180 -3.32 4.79 9.04
CA LYS A 180 -2.24 5.26 8.13
C LYS A 180 -2.77 5.67 6.75
N PHE A 181 -3.94 5.16 6.37
CA PHE A 181 -4.63 5.43 5.10
C PHE A 181 -5.78 6.43 5.23
N ARG A 182 -5.81 7.23 6.29
CA ARG A 182 -6.87 8.23 6.48
C ARG A 182 -6.83 9.31 5.39
N GLY A 183 -8.00 9.75 4.95
CA GLY A 183 -8.13 10.85 3.99
C GLY A 183 -7.59 10.49 2.61
N ASP A 184 -6.73 11.36 2.06
CA ASP A 184 -6.19 11.22 0.70
C ASP A 184 -5.11 10.13 0.56
N ALA A 185 -4.64 9.58 1.68
CA ALA A 185 -3.69 8.47 1.65
C ALA A 185 -4.31 7.16 1.13
N HIS A 186 -5.64 7.08 1.02
CA HIS A 186 -6.37 5.91 0.55
C HIS A 186 -7.26 6.23 -0.64
N ALA A 187 -7.14 5.46 -1.70
CA ALA A 187 -7.95 5.55 -2.91
C ALA A 187 -8.73 4.26 -3.18
N VAL A 188 -9.78 4.36 -4.01
CA VAL A 188 -10.54 3.22 -4.52
C VAL A 188 -10.73 3.43 -6.01
N TYR A 189 -10.19 2.55 -6.82
CA TYR A 189 -10.49 2.47 -8.24
C TYR A 189 -11.72 1.56 -8.42
N ASP A 190 -12.89 2.19 -8.57
CA ASP A 190 -14.20 1.52 -8.59
C ASP A 190 -14.59 1.10 -10.03
N SER A 191 -13.65 0.49 -10.75
CA SER A 191 -13.88 -0.06 -12.08
C SER A 191 -13.05 -1.33 -12.25
N TYR A 192 -13.46 -2.19 -13.15
CA TYR A 192 -12.71 -3.39 -13.54
C TYR A 192 -12.89 -3.65 -15.03
N GLY A 193 -11.86 -3.36 -15.81
CA GLY A 193 -11.82 -3.57 -17.27
C GLY A 193 -11.30 -4.94 -17.71
N GLY A 194 -11.01 -5.84 -16.77
CA GLY A 194 -10.35 -7.11 -17.06
C GLY A 194 -8.84 -7.06 -16.80
N LEU A 195 -8.10 -7.89 -17.51
CA LEU A 195 -6.64 -7.85 -17.46
C LEU A 195 -6.14 -6.56 -18.12
N VAL A 196 -5.31 -5.81 -17.40
CA VAL A 196 -4.77 -4.54 -17.90
C VAL A 196 -3.75 -4.80 -19.01
N LEU A 197 -4.16 -4.59 -20.24
CA LEU A 197 -3.33 -4.75 -21.44
C LEU A 197 -3.12 -3.44 -22.20
N GLY A 198 -3.63 -2.32 -21.68
CA GLY A 198 -3.51 -0.99 -22.27
C GLY A 198 -3.21 0.07 -21.22
N SER A 199 -2.68 1.21 -21.67
CA SER A 199 -2.30 2.33 -20.79
C SER A 199 -3.48 3.08 -20.19
N GLU A 200 -4.65 3.12 -20.88
CA GLU A 200 -5.80 3.91 -20.44
C GLU A 200 -6.32 3.54 -19.04
N GLU A 201 -6.42 2.24 -18.74
CA GLU A 201 -6.84 1.80 -17.40
C GLU A 201 -5.77 2.07 -16.36
N SER A 202 -4.52 1.85 -16.71
CA SER A 202 -3.37 2.13 -15.84
C SER A 202 -3.27 3.61 -15.48
N ASP A 203 -3.51 4.52 -16.44
CA ASP A 203 -3.50 5.95 -16.22
C ASP A 203 -4.69 6.40 -15.34
N ARG A 204 -5.85 5.75 -15.49
CA ARG A 204 -7.00 5.99 -14.58
C ARG A 204 -6.69 5.54 -13.15
N ILE A 205 -6.05 4.38 -12.98
CA ILE A 205 -5.61 3.90 -11.65
C ILE A 205 -4.63 4.90 -11.02
N ALA A 206 -3.64 5.36 -11.77
CA ALA A 206 -2.67 6.34 -11.29
C ALA A 206 -3.33 7.69 -10.93
N SER A 207 -4.30 8.14 -11.73
CA SER A 207 -5.07 9.35 -11.47
C SER A 207 -5.90 9.25 -10.18
N VAL A 208 -6.58 8.12 -9.96
CA VAL A 208 -7.39 7.88 -8.75
C VAL A 208 -6.52 7.78 -7.50
N LEU A 209 -5.33 7.17 -7.60
CA LEU A 209 -4.36 7.13 -6.50
C LEU A 209 -3.99 8.55 -6.03
N GLY A 210 -3.86 9.51 -6.96
CA GLY A 210 -3.57 10.89 -6.67
C GLY A 210 -2.18 11.13 -6.08
N LEU A 211 -1.91 12.38 -5.71
CA LEU A 211 -0.57 12.79 -5.25
C LEU A 211 -0.23 12.33 -3.83
N ASN A 212 -1.22 12.11 -2.97
CA ASN A 212 -1.03 11.74 -1.56
C ASN A 212 -1.34 10.26 -1.28
N GLY A 213 -1.85 9.53 -2.28
CA GLY A 213 -2.24 8.14 -2.11
C GLY A 213 -1.06 7.26 -1.71
N LYS A 214 -1.24 6.51 -0.63
CA LYS A 214 -0.31 5.47 -0.14
C LYS A 214 -0.83 4.07 -0.47
N GLY A 215 -2.14 3.93 -0.69
CA GLY A 215 -2.77 2.69 -1.08
C GLY A 215 -4.03 2.89 -1.90
N CYS A 216 -4.28 1.96 -2.82
CA CYS A 216 -5.46 1.95 -3.67
C CYS A 216 -6.09 0.56 -3.68
N ILE A 217 -7.38 0.49 -3.41
CA ILE A 217 -8.17 -0.71 -3.69
C ILE A 217 -8.55 -0.70 -5.16
N LEU A 218 -8.18 -1.75 -5.87
CA LEU A 218 -8.59 -2.01 -7.25
C LEU A 218 -9.78 -2.97 -7.21
N ARG A 219 -10.99 -2.46 -7.50
CA ARG A 219 -12.23 -3.25 -7.39
C ARG A 219 -12.15 -4.55 -8.19
N ASN A 220 -12.59 -5.67 -7.57
CA ASN A 220 -12.55 -7.04 -8.12
C ASN A 220 -11.16 -7.53 -8.52
N HIS A 221 -10.09 -6.86 -8.11
CA HIS A 221 -8.74 -7.18 -8.53
C HIS A 221 -7.82 -7.42 -7.31
N GLY A 222 -7.63 -6.40 -6.48
CA GLY A 222 -6.71 -6.47 -5.35
C GLY A 222 -6.30 -5.11 -4.84
N ILE A 223 -5.06 -5.03 -4.37
CA ILE A 223 -4.55 -3.86 -3.66
C ILE A 223 -3.23 -3.42 -4.26
N LEU A 224 -3.04 -2.10 -4.33
CA LEU A 224 -1.79 -1.46 -4.71
C LEU A 224 -1.35 -0.54 -3.56
N THR A 225 -0.06 -0.57 -3.22
CA THR A 225 0.55 0.35 -2.25
C THR A 225 1.79 1.01 -2.84
N VAL A 226 2.08 2.24 -2.41
CA VAL A 226 3.23 3.03 -2.89
C VAL A 226 4.03 3.60 -1.74
N GLY A 227 5.32 3.83 -1.97
CA GLY A 227 6.21 4.41 -0.97
C GLY A 227 7.54 4.92 -1.54
N GLU A 228 8.29 5.59 -0.68
CA GLU A 228 9.60 6.19 -0.99
C GLU A 228 10.74 5.17 -0.99
N THR A 229 10.50 3.98 -0.42
CA THR A 229 11.46 2.88 -0.41
C THR A 229 10.74 1.59 -0.75
N VAL A 230 11.45 0.49 -0.95
CA VAL A 230 10.83 -0.82 -1.15
C VAL A 230 10.12 -1.33 0.11
N ASP A 231 10.63 -0.97 1.29
CA ASP A 231 10.11 -1.45 2.57
C ASP A 231 8.77 -0.80 2.92
N GLU A 232 8.60 0.49 2.60
CA GLU A 232 7.39 1.23 2.96
C GLU A 232 6.12 0.60 2.34
N PRO A 233 5.99 0.44 1.01
CA PRO A 233 4.77 -0.13 0.45
C PRO A 233 4.62 -1.62 0.78
N ALA A 234 5.71 -2.38 0.94
CA ALA A 234 5.65 -3.77 1.39
C ALA A 234 5.09 -3.87 2.82
N PHE A 235 5.53 -2.99 3.73
CA PHE A 235 5.01 -2.88 5.09
C PHE A 235 3.55 -2.43 5.11
N LEU A 236 3.21 -1.37 4.35
CA LEU A 236 1.83 -0.87 4.25
C LEU A 236 0.89 -1.98 3.73
N PHE A 237 1.32 -2.73 2.73
CA PHE A 237 0.56 -3.87 2.22
C PHE A 237 0.31 -4.90 3.32
N THR A 238 1.36 -5.35 3.98
CA THR A 238 1.28 -6.42 5.00
C THR A 238 0.48 -5.97 6.21
N SER A 239 0.79 -4.82 6.79
CA SER A 239 0.20 -4.36 8.04
C SER A 239 -1.28 -4.02 7.92
N THR A 240 -1.74 -3.65 6.75
CA THR A 240 -3.12 -3.19 6.55
C THR A 240 -3.97 -4.21 5.81
N TYR A 241 -3.50 -4.68 4.68
CA TYR A 241 -4.29 -5.54 3.80
C TYR A 241 -4.02 -7.04 4.00
N GLY A 242 -2.93 -7.37 4.67
CA GLY A 242 -2.55 -8.75 4.94
C GLY A 242 -3.19 -9.32 6.19
N THR A 243 -2.99 -8.66 7.32
CA THR A 243 -3.33 -9.22 8.65
C THR A 243 -4.53 -8.55 9.31
N ASN A 244 -4.73 -7.25 9.12
CA ASN A 244 -5.72 -6.48 9.90
C ASN A 244 -7.13 -6.46 9.32
N MET A 245 -7.33 -6.91 8.09
CA MET A 245 -8.69 -7.04 7.53
C MET A 245 -9.46 -8.23 8.08
N SER A 246 -8.78 -9.18 8.75
CA SER A 246 -9.42 -10.35 9.36
C SER A 246 -10.33 -10.02 10.54
N GLY A 247 -10.09 -8.91 11.22
CA GLY A 247 -10.80 -8.54 12.45
C GLY A 247 -11.93 -7.53 12.28
N SER A 248 -11.92 -6.70 11.25
CA SER A 248 -12.70 -5.47 11.29
C SER A 248 -13.83 -5.35 10.28
N ALA A 249 -13.87 -6.10 9.19
CA ALA A 249 -14.83 -5.72 8.17
C ALA A 249 -15.47 -6.85 7.36
N VAL A 250 -14.96 -8.04 7.41
CA VAL A 250 -15.69 -9.23 6.97
C VAL A 250 -16.45 -9.82 8.16
N GLY A 251 -16.96 -8.94 9.01
CA GLY A 251 -17.93 -9.30 10.03
C GLY A 251 -19.14 -9.92 9.34
N ARG A 252 -19.62 -11.03 9.88
CA ARG A 252 -20.74 -11.87 9.39
C ARG A 252 -22.00 -11.11 8.94
N GLY A 253 -22.06 -9.79 9.09
CA GLY A 253 -23.19 -8.95 8.72
C GLY A 253 -23.21 -8.40 7.32
N ASP A 254 -22.06 -8.18 6.67
CA ASP A 254 -22.02 -7.54 5.35
C ASP A 254 -22.15 -8.54 4.19
N ILE A 255 -21.80 -9.80 4.41
CA ILE A 255 -21.99 -10.87 3.40
C ILE A 255 -23.47 -11.31 3.35
N ALA A 256 -24.22 -11.17 4.43
CA ALA A 256 -25.62 -11.61 4.52
C ALA A 256 -26.66 -10.56 4.06
N ARG A 257 -26.23 -9.36 3.63
CA ARG A 257 -27.14 -8.25 3.25
C ARG A 257 -27.13 -7.90 1.75
N ARG A 258 -26.59 -8.75 0.90
CA ARG A 258 -26.68 -8.60 -0.57
C ARG A 258 -27.22 -9.86 -1.22
#